data_dcb07fdb3d79867590e86c1460a79aab
#
_entry.id   dcb07fdb3d79867590e86c1460a79aab
#
_cell.length_a   1.000
_cell.length_b   1.000
_cell.length_c   1.000
_cell.angle_alpha   90.00
_cell.angle_beta   90.00
_cell.angle_gamma   90.00
#
_symmetry.space_group_name_H-M   'P 1'
#
loop_
_entity.id
_entity.type
_entity.pdbx_description
1 polymer ?
#
loop_
_entity_poly.entity_id
_entity_poly.type
_entity_poly.pdbx_seq_one_letter_code
_entity_poly.pdbx_strand_id
1 'polypeptide(L)'
;VHPKTVLITGCSSGIGRATALEFLDEEWEVYATARNPADIETLGERGATIATLDVTDDEDVARVVDRIIDEHGRIDCLVNNAGYGQMGPIEDVPTERVERQFDVNVYGPHRLTRAVLPHMRAQEDGTIVNVSSVAGRISFPGSGVYSGSKFALEAMTDALRAEVREYGIDAVLVEPGPVETQFGSRVRAEVDGGEEDDGLDRSGAYESLYKLFEDRQALGGSGPGAIPPERVADDIVNAASSTKPRARYQPGTVARFGVLARFVPDEWRDTLFEFARKLP
;
A
#
# COMPACT_ATOMS: atom_id res chain seq x y z
N VAL A 1 6.49 -31.03 4.81
CA VAL A 1 5.92 -29.84 4.15
C VAL A 1 6.93 -28.75 4.37
N HIS A 2 7.46 -28.15 3.30
CA HIS A 2 8.35 -26.98 3.45
C HIS A 2 7.50 -25.79 3.88
N PRO A 3 8.02 -24.88 4.74
CA PRO A 3 7.34 -23.64 5.07
C PRO A 3 7.03 -22.85 3.78
N LYS A 4 5.93 -22.13 3.75
CA LYS A 4 5.60 -21.22 2.66
C LYS A 4 6.47 -19.97 2.74
N THR A 5 6.82 -19.39 1.60
CA THR A 5 7.69 -18.23 1.50
C THR A 5 6.92 -16.98 1.09
N VAL A 6 7.12 -15.87 1.80
CA VAL A 6 6.52 -14.57 1.50
C VAL A 6 7.56 -13.47 1.31
N LEU A 7 7.40 -12.68 0.27
CA LEU A 7 8.13 -11.42 0.06
C LEU A 7 7.23 -10.23 0.41
N ILE A 8 7.69 -9.38 1.35
CA ILE A 8 6.94 -8.22 1.81
C ILE A 8 7.75 -6.94 1.59
N THR A 9 7.16 -5.95 0.94
CA THR A 9 7.81 -4.66 0.72
C THR A 9 7.37 -3.60 1.73
N GLY A 10 8.30 -2.70 2.13
CA GLY A 10 8.00 -1.59 3.02
C GLY A 10 7.78 -2.00 4.48
N CYS A 11 8.65 -2.87 5.02
CA CYS A 11 8.55 -3.42 6.38
C CYS A 11 9.11 -2.51 7.49
N SER A 12 9.64 -1.32 7.17
CA SER A 12 10.24 -0.42 8.18
C SER A 12 9.23 0.06 9.25
N SER A 13 7.94 0.08 8.94
CA SER A 13 6.90 0.52 9.88
C SER A 13 5.50 0.06 9.47
N GLY A 14 4.50 0.35 10.32
CA GLY A 14 3.08 0.25 10.01
C GLY A 14 2.65 -1.13 9.52
N ILE A 15 1.85 -1.16 8.45
CA ILE A 15 1.22 -2.39 7.94
C ILE A 15 2.28 -3.43 7.54
N GLY A 16 3.32 -3.04 6.80
CA GLY A 16 4.33 -4.00 6.34
C GLY A 16 5.08 -4.68 7.49
N ARG A 17 5.40 -3.91 8.54
CA ARG A 17 6.04 -4.46 9.75
C ARG A 17 5.10 -5.41 10.49
N ALA A 18 3.85 -5.02 10.70
CA ALA A 18 2.85 -5.87 11.36
C ALA A 18 2.61 -7.16 10.56
N THR A 19 2.52 -7.04 9.23
CA THR A 19 2.36 -8.19 8.32
C THR A 19 3.54 -9.16 8.41
N ALA A 20 4.79 -8.64 8.48
CA ALA A 20 5.95 -9.50 8.63
C ALA A 20 5.93 -10.29 9.94
N LEU A 21 5.52 -9.66 11.05
CA LEU A 21 5.40 -10.32 12.35
C LEU A 21 4.30 -11.38 12.32
N GLU A 22 3.15 -11.09 11.75
CA GLU A 22 2.04 -12.04 11.65
C GLU A 22 2.39 -13.27 10.80
N PHE A 23 3.10 -13.10 9.67
CA PHE A 23 3.59 -14.24 8.89
C PHE A 23 4.62 -15.08 9.63
N LEU A 24 5.48 -14.45 10.45
CA LEU A 24 6.43 -15.19 11.31
C LEU A 24 5.70 -16.02 12.37
N ASP A 25 4.64 -15.48 12.97
CA ASP A 25 3.83 -16.19 13.96
C ASP A 25 3.05 -17.38 13.33
N GLU A 26 2.77 -17.30 12.00
CA GLU A 26 2.20 -18.40 11.18
C GLU A 26 3.27 -19.35 10.60
N GLU A 27 4.52 -19.27 11.06
CA GLU A 27 5.64 -20.14 10.67
C GLU A 27 5.99 -20.10 9.16
N TRP A 28 5.80 -18.94 8.48
CA TRP A 28 6.25 -18.73 7.12
C TRP A 28 7.73 -18.31 7.07
N GLU A 29 8.40 -18.62 5.95
CA GLU A 29 9.69 -18.02 5.61
C GLU A 29 9.46 -16.59 5.11
N VAL A 30 9.83 -15.60 5.92
CA VAL A 30 9.51 -14.19 5.68
C VAL A 30 10.72 -13.43 5.15
N TYR A 31 10.62 -12.89 3.95
CA TYR A 31 11.54 -11.91 3.40
C TYR A 31 10.97 -10.50 3.62
N ALA A 32 11.44 -9.86 4.68
CA ALA A 32 11.06 -8.49 5.02
C ALA A 32 12.02 -7.50 4.36
N THR A 33 11.48 -6.54 3.61
CA THR A 33 12.33 -5.60 2.87
C THR A 33 12.04 -4.14 3.18
N ALA A 34 13.09 -3.33 3.13
CA ALA A 34 13.06 -1.87 3.26
C ALA A 34 14.22 -1.27 2.46
N ARG A 35 14.17 0.03 2.16
CA ARG A 35 15.30 0.75 1.53
C ARG A 35 16.53 0.78 2.43
N ASN A 36 16.32 0.98 3.72
CA ASN A 36 17.37 0.89 4.73
C ASN A 36 17.16 -0.35 5.61
N PRO A 37 18.02 -1.38 5.55
CA PRO A 37 17.86 -2.60 6.32
C PRO A 37 17.99 -2.38 7.85
N ALA A 38 18.66 -1.32 8.31
CA ALA A 38 18.73 -0.98 9.72
C ALA A 38 17.35 -0.72 10.35
N ASP A 39 16.38 -0.24 9.57
CA ASP A 39 15.01 0.01 10.04
C ASP A 39 14.23 -1.28 10.33
N ILE A 40 14.74 -2.43 9.88
CA ILE A 40 14.09 -3.74 10.00
C ILE A 40 14.93 -4.79 10.73
N GLU A 41 16.05 -4.42 11.36
CA GLU A 41 16.92 -5.35 12.13
C GLU A 41 16.13 -6.16 13.15
N THR A 42 15.20 -5.53 13.86
CA THR A 42 14.35 -6.20 14.84
C THR A 42 13.43 -7.28 14.25
N LEU A 43 13.10 -7.22 12.96
CA LEU A 43 12.42 -8.31 12.25
C LEU A 43 13.37 -9.46 11.99
N GLY A 44 14.65 -9.16 11.68
CA GLY A 44 15.70 -10.17 11.57
C GLY A 44 15.92 -10.93 12.90
N GLU A 45 15.95 -10.21 14.03
CA GLU A 45 16.03 -10.82 15.37
C GLU A 45 14.84 -11.75 15.70
N ARG A 46 13.69 -11.50 15.05
CA ARG A 46 12.47 -12.31 15.18
C ARG A 46 12.43 -13.50 14.20
N GLY A 47 13.40 -13.63 13.32
CA GLY A 47 13.54 -14.75 12.40
C GLY A 47 13.23 -14.43 10.91
N ALA A 48 12.92 -13.18 10.55
CA ALA A 48 12.79 -12.82 9.16
C ALA A 48 14.14 -12.73 8.45
N THR A 49 14.20 -13.13 7.21
CA THR A 49 15.30 -12.76 6.31
C THR A 49 15.09 -11.31 5.88
N ILE A 50 16.02 -10.43 6.25
CA ILE A 50 15.95 -9.02 5.88
C ILE A 50 16.77 -8.75 4.62
N ALA A 51 16.25 -7.84 3.77
CA ALA A 51 16.96 -7.43 2.56
C ALA A 51 16.67 -5.95 2.22
N THR A 52 17.69 -5.30 1.63
CA THR A 52 17.49 -3.99 1.01
C THR A 52 16.69 -4.17 -0.27
N LEU A 53 15.64 -3.38 -0.43
CA LEU A 53 14.87 -3.31 -1.67
C LEU A 53 14.26 -1.93 -1.82
N ASP A 54 14.65 -1.21 -2.88
CA ASP A 54 13.91 -0.09 -3.42
C ASP A 54 13.00 -0.60 -4.55
N VAL A 55 11.69 -0.41 -4.40
CA VAL A 55 10.70 -0.89 -5.39
C VAL A 55 10.77 -0.13 -6.71
N THR A 56 11.53 0.98 -6.76
CA THR A 56 11.77 1.78 -7.97
C THR A 56 12.99 1.31 -8.75
N ASP A 57 13.78 0.38 -8.20
CA ASP A 57 15.00 -0.16 -8.78
C ASP A 57 14.79 -1.59 -9.27
N ASP A 58 14.91 -1.81 -10.59
CA ASP A 58 14.75 -3.12 -11.22
C ASP A 58 15.84 -4.12 -10.79
N GLU A 59 17.09 -3.66 -10.50
CA GLU A 59 18.19 -4.51 -10.06
C GLU A 59 17.95 -5.02 -8.63
N ASP A 60 17.47 -4.15 -7.75
CA ASP A 60 17.08 -4.53 -6.38
C ASP A 60 15.96 -5.58 -6.39
N VAL A 61 14.93 -5.36 -7.22
CA VAL A 61 13.81 -6.31 -7.36
C VAL A 61 14.32 -7.67 -7.86
N ALA A 62 15.11 -7.70 -8.93
CA ALA A 62 15.66 -8.94 -9.48
C ALA A 62 16.50 -9.67 -8.44
N ARG A 63 17.45 -8.99 -7.81
CA ARG A 63 18.36 -9.54 -6.80
C ARG A 63 17.63 -10.20 -5.63
N VAL A 64 16.55 -9.58 -5.13
CA VAL A 64 15.81 -10.15 -4.00
C VAL A 64 14.97 -11.34 -4.43
N VAL A 65 14.30 -11.27 -5.59
CA VAL A 65 13.52 -12.40 -6.11
C VAL A 65 14.41 -13.58 -6.44
N ASP A 66 15.54 -13.37 -7.14
CA ASP A 66 16.49 -14.42 -7.47
C ASP A 66 17.02 -15.10 -6.20
N ARG A 67 17.37 -14.31 -5.17
CA ARG A 67 17.82 -14.84 -3.88
C ARG A 67 16.77 -15.78 -3.26
N ILE A 68 15.49 -15.39 -3.25
CA ILE A 68 14.43 -16.22 -2.69
C ILE A 68 14.31 -17.54 -3.46
N ILE A 69 14.38 -17.46 -4.78
CA ILE A 69 14.31 -18.66 -5.63
C ILE A 69 15.52 -19.57 -5.43
N ASP A 70 16.71 -19.01 -5.29
CA ASP A 70 17.94 -19.79 -5.03
C ASP A 70 17.90 -20.48 -3.66
N GLU A 71 17.37 -19.80 -2.63
CA GLU A 71 17.32 -20.31 -1.25
C GLU A 71 16.16 -21.30 -1.02
N HIS A 72 14.97 -21.07 -1.62
CA HIS A 72 13.74 -21.83 -1.33
C HIS A 72 13.10 -22.52 -2.54
N GLY A 73 13.49 -22.16 -3.77
CA GLY A 73 12.93 -22.70 -5.00
C GLY A 73 11.51 -22.23 -5.32
N ARG A 74 10.93 -21.35 -4.47
CA ARG A 74 9.53 -20.91 -4.59
C ARG A 74 9.26 -19.56 -3.91
N ILE A 75 8.21 -18.89 -4.38
CA ILE A 75 7.58 -17.74 -3.71
C ILE A 75 6.08 -18.02 -3.66
N ASP A 76 5.51 -18.19 -2.46
CA ASP A 76 4.09 -18.48 -2.27
C ASP A 76 3.24 -17.21 -2.21
N CYS A 77 3.81 -16.13 -1.66
CA CYS A 77 3.10 -14.86 -1.54
C CYS A 77 4.01 -13.68 -1.83
N LEU A 78 3.50 -12.71 -2.57
CA LEU A 78 4.06 -11.37 -2.69
C LEU A 78 3.11 -10.36 -2.04
N VAL A 79 3.61 -9.57 -1.08
CA VAL A 79 2.86 -8.45 -0.48
C VAL A 79 3.46 -7.13 -0.94
N ASN A 80 2.82 -6.48 -1.89
CA ASN A 80 3.12 -5.13 -2.34
C ASN A 80 2.52 -4.12 -1.35
N ASN A 81 3.29 -3.77 -0.33
CA ASN A 81 2.88 -2.83 0.72
C ASN A 81 3.65 -1.51 0.66
N ALA A 82 4.87 -1.48 0.13
CA ALA A 82 5.63 -0.24 0.00
C ALA A 82 4.83 0.85 -0.71
N GLY A 83 4.78 2.03 -0.12
CA GLY A 83 4.02 3.14 -0.66
C GLY A 83 4.03 4.36 0.26
N TYR A 84 3.70 5.51 -0.29
CA TYR A 84 3.52 6.76 0.45
C TYR A 84 2.36 7.57 -0.14
N GLY A 85 2.03 8.71 0.45
CA GLY A 85 0.93 9.56 0.00
C GLY A 85 1.38 10.98 -0.29
N GLN A 86 1.44 11.36 -1.57
CA GLN A 86 1.52 12.76 -1.98
C GLN A 86 0.13 13.37 -1.92
N MET A 87 -0.08 14.25 -0.93
CA MET A 87 -1.29 15.04 -0.79
C MET A 87 -1.02 16.48 -1.24
N GLY A 88 -2.07 17.19 -1.55
CA GLY A 88 -2.08 18.58 -1.99
C GLY A 88 -3.11 18.82 -3.08
N PRO A 89 -3.53 20.09 -3.31
CA PRO A 89 -4.29 20.47 -4.49
C PRO A 89 -3.54 20.05 -5.77
N ILE A 90 -4.25 19.56 -6.78
CA ILE A 90 -3.61 19.06 -8.02
C ILE A 90 -2.72 20.12 -8.67
N GLU A 91 -3.14 21.38 -8.63
CA GLU A 91 -2.37 22.51 -9.19
C GLU A 91 -1.04 22.74 -8.46
N ASP A 92 -1.01 22.56 -7.14
CA ASP A 92 0.17 22.82 -6.31
C ASP A 92 1.14 21.62 -6.27
N VAL A 93 0.76 20.44 -6.78
CA VAL A 93 1.63 19.27 -6.82
C VAL A 93 2.42 19.24 -8.14
N PRO A 94 3.76 19.42 -8.12
CA PRO A 94 4.59 19.35 -9.31
C PRO A 94 4.51 17.97 -9.98
N THR A 95 4.64 17.93 -11.31
CA THR A 95 4.58 16.68 -12.10
C THR A 95 5.60 15.66 -11.63
N GLU A 96 6.81 16.10 -11.25
CA GLU A 96 7.89 15.26 -10.75
C GLU A 96 7.50 14.51 -9.46
N ARG A 97 6.64 15.12 -8.62
CA ARG A 97 6.10 14.45 -7.43
C ARG A 97 4.99 13.47 -7.79
N VAL A 98 4.20 13.77 -8.84
CA VAL A 98 3.23 12.81 -9.40
C VAL A 98 3.96 11.58 -9.93
N GLU A 99 5.03 11.78 -10.72
CA GLU A 99 5.86 10.70 -11.26
C GLU A 99 6.44 9.82 -10.15
N ARG A 100 7.05 10.41 -9.11
CA ARG A 100 7.56 9.68 -7.94
C ARG A 100 6.46 8.88 -7.22
N GLN A 101 5.27 9.47 -7.05
CA GLN A 101 4.13 8.78 -6.44
C GLN A 101 3.73 7.53 -7.24
N PHE A 102 3.68 7.65 -8.56
CA PHE A 102 3.34 6.53 -9.43
C PHE A 102 4.46 5.50 -9.50
N ASP A 103 5.71 5.93 -9.50
CA ASP A 103 6.85 5.01 -9.55
C ASP A 103 6.86 4.06 -8.35
N VAL A 104 6.64 4.58 -7.14
CA VAL A 104 6.56 3.75 -5.94
C VAL A 104 5.25 2.97 -5.87
N ASN A 105 4.09 3.64 -6.01
CA ASN A 105 2.78 3.04 -5.68
C ASN A 105 2.18 2.19 -6.81
N VAL A 106 2.64 2.35 -8.04
CA VAL A 106 2.09 1.66 -9.23
C VAL A 106 3.16 0.84 -9.93
N TYR A 107 4.27 1.46 -10.33
CA TYR A 107 5.32 0.76 -11.08
C TYR A 107 6.11 -0.18 -10.19
N GLY A 108 6.33 0.13 -8.91
CA GLY A 108 6.95 -0.76 -7.94
C GLY A 108 6.20 -2.10 -7.83
N PRO A 109 4.90 -2.11 -7.48
CA PRO A 109 4.08 -3.32 -7.52
C PRO A 109 4.08 -4.04 -8.87
N HIS A 110 4.12 -3.30 -9.97
CA HIS A 110 4.20 -3.90 -11.32
C HIS A 110 5.55 -4.60 -11.56
N ARG A 111 6.69 -3.99 -11.19
CA ARG A 111 8.03 -4.59 -11.29
C ARG A 111 8.09 -5.92 -10.52
N LEU A 112 7.68 -5.88 -9.25
CA LEU A 112 7.67 -7.07 -8.38
C LEU A 112 6.73 -8.16 -8.90
N THR A 113 5.53 -7.80 -9.33
CA THR A 113 4.57 -8.73 -9.94
C THR A 113 5.19 -9.42 -11.16
N ARG A 114 5.82 -8.66 -12.07
CA ARG A 114 6.50 -9.22 -13.24
C ARG A 114 7.65 -10.16 -12.87
N ALA A 115 8.38 -9.83 -11.81
CA ALA A 115 9.52 -10.65 -11.36
C ALA A 115 9.06 -11.99 -10.76
N VAL A 116 7.96 -12.01 -9.96
CA VAL A 116 7.52 -13.26 -9.29
C VAL A 116 6.63 -14.13 -10.17
N LEU A 117 5.88 -13.57 -11.13
CA LEU A 117 4.90 -14.31 -11.93
C LEU A 117 5.45 -15.51 -12.70
N PRO A 118 6.65 -15.47 -13.32
CA PRO A 118 7.21 -16.65 -13.99
C PRO A 118 7.38 -17.84 -13.04
N HIS A 119 7.79 -17.58 -11.80
CA HIS A 119 7.99 -18.59 -10.77
C HIS A 119 6.65 -19.15 -10.28
N MET A 120 5.71 -18.27 -9.93
CA MET A 120 4.37 -18.68 -9.50
C MET A 120 3.63 -19.46 -10.58
N ARG A 121 3.77 -19.11 -11.87
CA ARG A 121 3.21 -19.91 -12.96
C ARG A 121 3.84 -21.30 -13.08
N ALA A 122 5.15 -21.41 -12.88
CA ALA A 122 5.83 -22.70 -12.88
C ALA A 122 5.42 -23.57 -11.67
N GLN A 123 5.04 -22.95 -10.56
CA GLN A 123 4.51 -23.59 -9.36
C GLN A 123 3.04 -24.01 -9.52
N GLU A 124 2.30 -23.41 -10.45
CA GLU A 124 0.83 -23.44 -10.56
C GLU A 124 0.12 -23.04 -9.25
N ASP A 125 0.77 -22.15 -8.50
CA ASP A 125 0.31 -21.69 -7.17
C ASP A 125 0.97 -20.36 -6.83
N GLY A 126 0.25 -19.47 -6.15
CA GLY A 126 0.78 -18.22 -5.64
C GLY A 126 -0.30 -17.20 -5.32
N THR A 127 0.03 -16.27 -4.42
CA THR A 127 -0.87 -15.16 -4.07
C THR A 127 -0.13 -13.83 -4.17
N ILE A 128 -0.69 -12.88 -4.91
CA ILE A 128 -0.20 -11.50 -4.97
C ILE A 128 -1.19 -10.62 -4.22
N VAL A 129 -0.75 -10.02 -3.11
CA VAL A 129 -1.53 -9.10 -2.29
C VAL A 129 -1.05 -7.68 -2.52
N ASN A 130 -1.91 -6.84 -3.09
CA ASN A 130 -1.65 -5.43 -3.29
C ASN A 130 -2.35 -4.59 -2.22
N VAL A 131 -1.58 -3.88 -1.39
CA VAL A 131 -2.12 -2.97 -0.37
C VAL A 131 -2.52 -1.66 -1.04
N SER A 132 -3.82 -1.56 -1.30
CA SER A 132 -4.48 -0.38 -1.85
C SER A 132 -4.90 0.59 -0.72
N SER A 133 -6.05 1.19 -0.84
CA SER A 133 -6.69 2.08 0.14
C SER A 133 -8.16 2.29 -0.24
N VAL A 134 -8.97 2.76 0.70
CA VAL A 134 -10.26 3.39 0.38
C VAL A 134 -10.10 4.49 -0.68
N ALA A 135 -8.95 5.19 -0.67
CA ALA A 135 -8.60 6.19 -1.67
C ALA A 135 -8.42 5.64 -3.08
N GLY A 136 -8.33 4.31 -3.28
CA GLY A 136 -8.39 3.65 -4.58
C GLY A 136 -9.81 3.43 -5.10
N ARG A 137 -10.82 3.74 -4.29
CA ARG A 137 -12.25 3.58 -4.63
C ARG A 137 -12.99 4.90 -4.69
N ILE A 138 -12.51 5.90 -3.98
CA ILE A 138 -13.07 7.24 -3.90
C ILE A 138 -11.93 8.25 -3.74
N SER A 139 -12.07 9.44 -4.35
CA SER A 139 -11.11 10.52 -4.22
C SER A 139 -11.72 11.70 -3.46
N PHE A 140 -10.86 12.42 -2.73
CA PHE A 140 -11.23 13.62 -1.97
C PHE A 140 -10.42 14.81 -2.47
N PRO A 141 -10.92 16.04 -2.32
CA PRO A 141 -10.12 17.24 -2.58
C PRO A 141 -8.78 17.18 -1.84
N GLY A 142 -7.67 17.41 -2.56
CA GLY A 142 -6.31 17.34 -2.06
C GLY A 142 -5.69 15.94 -1.97
N SER A 143 -6.43 14.87 -2.28
CA SER A 143 -5.86 13.51 -2.38
C SER A 143 -5.72 13.02 -3.82
N GLY A 144 -5.90 13.89 -4.81
CA GLY A 144 -6.03 13.49 -6.21
C GLY A 144 -4.87 12.66 -6.74
N VAL A 145 -3.63 13.04 -6.44
CA VAL A 145 -2.42 12.33 -6.87
C VAL A 145 -2.32 10.96 -6.20
N TYR A 146 -2.46 10.90 -4.88
CA TYR A 146 -2.45 9.64 -4.14
C TYR A 146 -3.60 8.72 -4.57
N SER A 147 -4.84 9.25 -4.62
CA SER A 147 -6.00 8.49 -5.07
C SER A 147 -5.80 7.96 -6.50
N GLY A 148 -5.29 8.79 -7.42
CA GLY A 148 -4.98 8.38 -8.79
C GLY A 148 -4.05 7.17 -8.84
N SER A 149 -2.98 7.16 -8.01
CA SER A 149 -2.07 6.02 -7.93
C SER A 149 -2.77 4.75 -7.40
N LYS A 150 -3.64 4.88 -6.39
CA LYS A 150 -4.37 3.72 -5.83
C LYS A 150 -5.48 3.23 -6.77
N PHE A 151 -6.18 4.12 -7.51
CA PHE A 151 -7.11 3.72 -8.58
C PHE A 151 -6.39 2.96 -9.70
N ALA A 152 -5.18 3.38 -10.09
CA ALA A 152 -4.38 2.66 -11.07
C ALA A 152 -4.03 1.25 -10.58
N LEU A 153 -3.58 1.10 -9.33
CA LEU A 153 -3.28 -0.19 -8.71
C LEU A 153 -4.50 -1.11 -8.66
N GLU A 154 -5.69 -0.56 -8.30
CA GLU A 154 -6.96 -1.29 -8.31
C GLU A 154 -7.28 -1.86 -9.70
N ALA A 155 -7.25 -1.01 -10.72
CA ALA A 155 -7.57 -1.41 -12.09
C ALA A 155 -6.59 -2.47 -12.63
N MET A 156 -5.28 -2.29 -12.38
CA MET A 156 -4.25 -3.26 -12.78
C MET A 156 -4.42 -4.59 -12.06
N THR A 157 -4.77 -4.58 -10.77
CA THR A 157 -5.00 -5.82 -10.02
C THR A 157 -6.27 -6.54 -10.48
N ASP A 158 -7.33 -5.82 -10.84
CA ASP A 158 -8.56 -6.43 -11.39
C ASP A 158 -8.30 -7.14 -12.73
N ALA A 159 -7.48 -6.55 -13.61
CA ALA A 159 -7.06 -7.18 -14.85
C ALA A 159 -6.17 -8.40 -14.58
N LEU A 160 -5.12 -8.23 -13.75
CA LEU A 160 -4.20 -9.29 -13.37
C LEU A 160 -4.93 -10.52 -12.81
N ARG A 161 -5.91 -10.34 -11.95
CA ARG A 161 -6.70 -11.45 -11.36
C ARG A 161 -7.35 -12.33 -12.42
N ALA A 162 -7.86 -11.73 -13.50
CA ALA A 162 -8.45 -12.48 -14.59
C ALA A 162 -7.40 -13.20 -15.43
N GLU A 163 -6.24 -12.55 -15.65
CA GLU A 163 -5.14 -13.05 -16.48
C GLU A 163 -4.42 -14.25 -15.84
N VAL A 164 -4.25 -14.25 -14.51
CA VAL A 164 -3.44 -15.28 -13.82
C VAL A 164 -4.24 -16.45 -13.26
N ARG A 165 -5.56 -16.36 -13.30
CA ARG A 165 -6.46 -17.36 -12.70
C ARG A 165 -6.28 -18.77 -13.25
N GLU A 166 -6.01 -18.91 -14.53
CA GLU A 166 -5.78 -20.21 -15.17
C GLU A 166 -4.51 -20.90 -14.70
N TYR A 167 -3.56 -20.16 -14.12
CA TYR A 167 -2.30 -20.66 -13.56
C TYR A 167 -2.36 -20.95 -12.06
N GLY A 168 -3.54 -20.96 -11.45
CA GLY A 168 -3.69 -21.19 -10.01
C GLY A 168 -3.18 -20.04 -9.13
N ILE A 169 -2.99 -18.84 -9.70
CA ILE A 169 -2.50 -17.66 -8.99
C ILE A 169 -3.66 -16.75 -8.62
N ASP A 170 -3.68 -16.28 -7.36
CA ASP A 170 -4.64 -15.32 -6.86
C ASP A 170 -4.04 -13.91 -6.79
N ALA A 171 -4.79 -12.90 -7.26
CA ALA A 171 -4.46 -11.48 -7.09
C ALA A 171 -5.54 -10.78 -6.24
N VAL A 172 -5.11 -10.25 -5.11
CA VAL A 172 -5.96 -9.75 -4.03
C VAL A 172 -5.66 -8.28 -3.75
N LEU A 173 -6.70 -7.51 -3.47
CA LEU A 173 -6.62 -6.14 -2.99
C LEU A 173 -6.97 -6.08 -1.50
N VAL A 174 -6.15 -5.37 -0.73
CA VAL A 174 -6.49 -4.97 0.63
C VAL A 174 -6.69 -3.46 0.62
N GLU A 175 -7.90 -3.02 0.98
CA GLU A 175 -8.38 -1.63 0.88
C GLU A 175 -8.58 -1.03 2.29
N PRO A 176 -7.51 -0.70 3.05
CA PRO A 176 -7.68 -0.14 4.39
C PRO A 176 -8.24 1.29 4.34
N GLY A 177 -8.97 1.65 5.39
CA GLY A 177 -9.26 3.03 5.75
C GLY A 177 -8.10 3.67 6.52
N PRO A 178 -8.34 4.60 7.45
CA PRO A 178 -7.32 5.13 8.35
C PRO A 178 -6.70 4.03 9.21
N VAL A 179 -5.36 3.97 9.25
CA VAL A 179 -4.58 2.99 10.03
C VAL A 179 -3.60 3.73 10.93
N GLU A 180 -3.46 3.30 12.17
CA GLU A 180 -2.54 3.87 13.18
C GLU A 180 -1.08 3.60 12.81
N THR A 181 -0.53 4.42 11.91
CA THR A 181 0.82 4.29 11.38
C THR A 181 1.50 5.64 11.23
N GLN A 182 2.78 5.63 10.89
CA GLN A 182 3.51 6.86 10.54
C GLN A 182 3.13 7.44 9.16
N PHE A 183 2.15 6.87 8.45
CA PHE A 183 1.74 7.34 7.13
C PHE A 183 1.33 8.82 7.14
N GLY A 184 0.53 9.25 8.11
CA GLY A 184 0.08 10.64 8.20
C GLY A 184 1.20 11.65 8.52
N SER A 185 2.22 11.28 9.31
CA SER A 185 3.38 12.13 9.54
C SER A 185 4.24 12.27 8.29
N ARG A 186 4.37 11.20 7.49
CA ARG A 186 5.06 11.23 6.19
C ARG A 186 4.29 12.09 5.18
N VAL A 187 2.96 11.96 5.12
CA VAL A 187 2.11 12.82 4.29
C VAL A 187 2.32 14.31 4.62
N ARG A 188 2.40 14.66 5.90
CA ARG A 188 2.68 16.06 6.32
C ARG A 188 4.06 16.52 5.86
N ALA A 189 5.08 15.68 6.02
CA ALA A 189 6.43 16.01 5.54
C ALA A 189 6.46 16.26 4.03
N GLU A 190 5.67 15.50 3.24
CA GLU A 190 5.55 15.73 1.79
C GLU A 190 4.84 17.04 1.43
N VAL A 191 3.91 17.53 2.28
CA VAL A 191 3.17 18.77 2.04
C VAL A 191 3.91 20.00 2.57
N ASP A 192 4.42 19.93 3.79
CA ASP A 192 4.97 21.06 4.52
C ASP A 192 6.48 21.20 4.34
N GLY A 193 7.13 20.17 3.81
CA GLY A 193 8.57 20.02 3.78
C GLY A 193 9.12 19.26 4.99
N GLY A 194 10.31 18.71 4.83
CA GLY A 194 11.05 17.96 5.83
C GLY A 194 12.55 18.25 5.73
N GLU A 195 13.37 17.42 6.35
CA GLU A 195 14.84 17.60 6.33
C GLU A 195 15.44 17.48 4.91
N GLU A 196 14.75 16.79 3.99
CA GLU A 196 15.24 16.49 2.64
C GLU A 196 14.46 17.21 1.52
N ASP A 197 13.38 17.95 1.81
CA ASP A 197 12.49 18.53 0.79
C ASP A 197 11.80 19.81 1.32
N ASP A 198 11.75 20.85 0.48
CA ASP A 198 11.18 22.18 0.82
C ASP A 198 9.63 22.23 0.89
N GLY A 199 8.95 21.07 0.74
CA GLY A 199 7.49 21.01 0.71
C GLY A 199 6.87 21.43 -0.62
N LEU A 200 5.56 21.70 -0.62
CA LEU A 200 4.85 22.19 -1.80
C LEU A 200 4.93 23.72 -1.91
N ASP A 201 5.19 24.22 -3.11
CA ASP A 201 5.04 25.65 -3.42
C ASP A 201 3.54 25.98 -3.53
N ARG A 202 3.00 26.55 -2.46
CA ARG A 202 1.57 26.82 -2.34
C ARG A 202 1.19 28.07 -3.15
N SER A 203 0.28 27.90 -4.10
CA SER A 203 -0.26 29.01 -4.92
C SER A 203 -1.02 30.07 -4.12
N GLY A 204 -1.39 29.77 -2.87
CA GLY A 204 -2.23 30.61 -2.03
C GLY A 204 -3.74 30.52 -2.35
N ALA A 205 -4.13 29.85 -3.43
CA ALA A 205 -5.52 29.71 -3.84
C ALA A 205 -6.29 28.67 -2.98
N TYR A 206 -5.57 27.74 -2.35
CA TYR A 206 -6.14 26.56 -1.67
C TYR A 206 -5.93 26.55 -0.14
N GLU A 207 -5.73 27.71 0.48
CA GLU A 207 -5.50 27.85 1.93
C GLU A 207 -6.56 27.14 2.81
N SER A 208 -7.84 27.20 2.39
CA SER A 208 -8.90 26.51 3.10
C SER A 208 -8.79 24.99 3.05
N LEU A 209 -8.19 24.44 2.00
CA LEU A 209 -7.94 23.01 1.85
C LEU A 209 -6.72 22.58 2.67
N TYR A 210 -5.65 23.37 2.68
CA TYR A 210 -4.48 23.12 3.52
C TYR A 210 -4.84 23.14 5.01
N LYS A 211 -5.63 24.12 5.48
CA LYS A 211 -6.15 24.15 6.86
C LYS A 211 -6.94 22.91 7.23
N LEU A 212 -7.70 22.34 6.28
CA LEU A 212 -8.41 21.09 6.51
C LEU A 212 -7.45 19.91 6.73
N PHE A 213 -6.25 19.93 6.14
CA PHE A 213 -5.22 18.92 6.39
C PHE A 213 -4.45 19.19 7.69
N GLU A 214 -4.19 20.44 8.02
CA GLU A 214 -3.50 20.84 9.25
C GLU A 214 -4.34 20.52 10.51
N ASP A 215 -5.65 20.82 10.50
CA ASP A 215 -6.56 20.62 11.63
C ASP A 215 -6.95 19.16 11.87
N ARG A 216 -6.76 18.28 10.89
CA ARG A 216 -7.19 16.89 11.02
C ARG A 216 -6.02 15.96 11.37
N GLN A 217 -5.99 15.52 12.62
CA GLN A 217 -5.37 14.25 13.04
C GLN A 217 -5.83 13.05 12.16
N ALA A 218 -6.85 13.24 11.33
CA ALA A 218 -7.42 12.25 10.42
C ALA A 218 -6.45 11.73 9.35
N LEU A 219 -5.47 12.53 8.91
CA LEU A 219 -4.39 12.06 8.02
C LEU A 219 -3.31 11.29 8.79
N GLY A 220 -3.30 11.39 10.11
CA GLY A 220 -2.25 10.85 10.97
C GLY A 220 -2.54 9.53 11.67
N GLY A 221 -3.60 8.80 11.30
CA GLY A 221 -3.85 7.47 11.85
C GLY A 221 -4.42 7.40 13.26
N SER A 222 -4.69 8.54 13.93
CA SER A 222 -5.32 8.61 15.27
C SER A 222 -6.74 9.19 15.24
N GLY A 223 -7.34 9.31 14.06
CA GLY A 223 -8.69 9.83 13.88
C GLY A 223 -9.78 8.81 14.20
N PRO A 224 -11.07 9.27 14.30
CA PRO A 224 -12.20 8.37 14.51
C PRO A 224 -12.27 7.28 13.44
N GLY A 225 -12.30 6.02 13.88
CA GLY A 225 -12.37 4.85 13.00
C GLY A 225 -11.03 4.37 12.45
N ALA A 226 -9.91 4.93 12.91
CA ALA A 226 -8.58 4.35 12.69
C ALA A 226 -8.50 2.96 13.33
N ILE A 227 -7.77 2.07 12.68
CA ILE A 227 -7.55 0.70 13.16
C ILE A 227 -6.05 0.45 13.35
N PRO A 228 -5.66 -0.46 14.23
CA PRO A 228 -4.26 -0.85 14.37
C PRO A 228 -3.78 -1.60 13.11
N PRO A 229 -2.47 -1.49 12.75
CA PRO A 229 -1.91 -2.14 11.57
C PRO A 229 -2.01 -3.67 11.60
N GLU A 230 -2.02 -4.28 12.77
CA GLU A 230 -2.19 -5.72 12.98
C GLU A 230 -3.53 -6.20 12.38
N ARG A 231 -4.58 -5.39 12.47
CA ARG A 231 -5.89 -5.74 11.88
C ARG A 231 -5.85 -5.80 10.34
N VAL A 232 -4.96 -5.04 9.72
CA VAL A 232 -4.71 -5.11 8.27
C VAL A 232 -3.84 -6.32 7.96
N ALA A 233 -2.84 -6.61 8.80
CA ALA A 233 -1.97 -7.77 8.69
C ALA A 233 -2.79 -9.09 8.74
N ASP A 234 -3.75 -9.21 9.67
CA ASP A 234 -4.68 -10.35 9.73
C ASP A 234 -5.35 -10.62 8.38
N ASP A 235 -5.89 -9.57 7.73
CA ASP A 235 -6.58 -9.72 6.45
C ASP A 235 -5.60 -10.10 5.31
N ILE A 236 -4.35 -9.63 5.36
CA ILE A 236 -3.29 -9.99 4.40
C ILE A 236 -2.89 -11.48 4.55
N VAL A 237 -2.61 -11.92 5.78
CA VAL A 237 -2.24 -13.31 6.07
C VAL A 237 -3.40 -14.26 5.75
N ASN A 238 -4.63 -13.88 6.10
CA ASN A 238 -5.82 -14.65 5.73
C ASN A 238 -5.98 -14.78 4.20
N ALA A 239 -5.66 -13.73 3.43
CA ALA A 239 -5.69 -13.79 1.98
C ALA A 239 -4.64 -14.78 1.42
N ALA A 240 -3.41 -14.71 1.94
CA ALA A 240 -2.29 -15.56 1.52
C ALA A 240 -2.44 -17.03 1.93
N SER A 241 -3.13 -17.28 3.05
CA SER A 241 -3.32 -18.64 3.60
C SER A 241 -4.58 -19.35 3.08
N SER A 242 -5.50 -18.60 2.47
CA SER A 242 -6.77 -19.14 1.97
C SER A 242 -6.58 -19.88 0.65
N THR A 243 -7.20 -21.04 0.51
CA THR A 243 -7.27 -21.77 -0.77
C THR A 243 -8.19 -21.09 -1.80
N LYS A 244 -9.01 -20.14 -1.37
CA LYS A 244 -9.90 -19.35 -2.23
C LYS A 244 -10.10 -17.97 -1.62
N PRO A 245 -9.13 -17.08 -1.75
CA PRO A 245 -9.22 -15.75 -1.16
C PRO A 245 -10.32 -14.91 -1.82
N ARG A 246 -10.85 -13.96 -1.07
CA ARG A 246 -11.72 -12.93 -1.66
C ARG A 246 -10.89 -12.00 -2.53
N ALA A 247 -11.49 -11.47 -3.59
CA ALA A 247 -10.83 -10.49 -4.46
C ALA A 247 -10.42 -9.21 -3.71
N ARG A 248 -11.17 -8.86 -2.63
CA ARG A 248 -10.96 -7.64 -1.84
C ARG A 248 -11.21 -7.86 -0.36
N TYR A 249 -10.37 -7.24 0.46
CA TYR A 249 -10.48 -7.18 1.92
C TYR A 249 -10.54 -5.72 2.35
N GLN A 250 -11.52 -5.38 3.18
CA GLN A 250 -11.76 -4.00 3.67
C GLN A 250 -11.68 -4.00 5.19
N PRO A 251 -10.48 -3.93 5.76
CA PRO A 251 -10.30 -3.93 7.21
C PRO A 251 -10.87 -2.65 7.83
N GLY A 252 -11.69 -2.85 8.85
CA GLY A 252 -12.34 -1.77 9.59
C GLY A 252 -13.64 -1.24 8.98
N THR A 253 -14.38 -0.51 9.81
CA THR A 253 -15.73 -0.01 9.48
C THR A 253 -15.67 1.08 8.40
N VAL A 254 -14.70 2.01 8.54
CA VAL A 254 -14.51 3.10 7.57
C VAL A 254 -14.21 2.57 6.18
N ALA A 255 -13.40 1.51 6.07
CA ALA A 255 -13.11 0.87 4.79
C ALA A 255 -14.38 0.29 4.16
N ARG A 256 -15.14 -0.50 4.93
CA ARG A 256 -16.37 -1.18 4.44
C ARG A 256 -17.44 -0.21 3.96
N PHE A 257 -17.65 0.89 4.66
CA PHE A 257 -18.65 1.89 4.28
C PHE A 257 -18.12 2.93 3.30
N GLY A 258 -16.83 3.32 3.42
CA GLY A 258 -16.21 4.30 2.54
C GLY A 258 -16.24 3.89 1.08
N VAL A 259 -16.00 2.62 0.76
CA VAL A 259 -16.07 2.14 -0.63
C VAL A 259 -17.48 2.25 -1.24
N LEU A 260 -18.54 2.30 -0.42
CA LEU A 260 -19.91 2.48 -0.90
C LEU A 260 -20.16 3.89 -1.45
N ALA A 261 -19.38 4.88 -1.01
CA ALA A 261 -19.47 6.24 -1.54
C ALA A 261 -19.19 6.32 -3.05
N ARG A 262 -18.54 5.30 -3.64
CA ARG A 262 -18.37 5.17 -5.10
C ARG A 262 -19.70 5.11 -5.85
N PHE A 263 -20.76 4.62 -5.24
CA PHE A 263 -22.09 4.49 -5.85
C PHE A 263 -22.97 5.73 -5.68
N VAL A 264 -22.49 6.73 -4.93
CA VAL A 264 -23.16 8.01 -4.80
C VAL A 264 -22.90 8.83 -6.07
N PRO A 265 -23.95 9.44 -6.69
CA PRO A 265 -23.76 10.31 -7.85
C PRO A 265 -22.75 11.43 -7.59
N ASP A 266 -21.96 11.78 -8.60
CA ASP A 266 -20.83 12.72 -8.48
C ASP A 266 -21.29 14.08 -7.91
N GLU A 267 -22.40 14.64 -8.42
CA GLU A 267 -22.97 15.91 -7.95
C GLU A 267 -23.30 15.92 -6.45
N TRP A 268 -23.71 14.78 -5.91
CA TRP A 268 -24.03 14.65 -4.48
C TRP A 268 -22.76 14.55 -3.63
N ARG A 269 -21.74 13.86 -4.14
CA ARG A 269 -20.43 13.81 -3.47
C ARG A 269 -19.79 15.19 -3.43
N ASP A 270 -19.81 15.92 -4.55
CA ASP A 270 -19.27 17.26 -4.67
C ASP A 270 -19.98 18.22 -3.69
N THR A 271 -21.32 18.16 -3.62
CA THR A 271 -22.11 18.94 -2.66
C THR A 271 -21.74 18.59 -1.21
N LEU A 272 -21.53 17.31 -0.90
CA LEU A 272 -21.13 16.87 0.43
C LEU A 272 -19.74 17.38 0.80
N PHE A 273 -18.78 17.36 -0.12
CA PHE A 273 -17.44 17.90 0.08
C PHE A 273 -17.45 19.42 0.26
N GLU A 274 -18.24 20.14 -0.52
CA GLU A 274 -18.43 21.59 -0.33
C GLU A 274 -19.01 21.92 1.05
N PHE A 275 -19.98 21.13 1.50
CA PHE A 275 -20.58 21.32 2.82
C PHE A 275 -19.58 21.01 3.92
N ALA A 276 -18.84 19.90 3.81
CA ALA A 276 -17.81 19.52 4.78
C ALA A 276 -16.69 20.57 4.90
N ARG A 277 -16.36 21.26 3.80
CA ARG A 277 -15.36 22.35 3.77
C ARG A 277 -15.84 23.64 4.47
N LYS A 278 -17.14 23.84 4.59
CA LYS A 278 -17.75 25.01 5.23
C LYS A 278 -18.05 24.82 6.72
N LEU A 279 -17.89 23.60 7.23
CA LEU A 279 -18.03 23.33 8.67
C LEU A 279 -16.82 23.90 9.42
N PRO A 280 -17.05 24.62 10.53
CA PRO A 280 -15.99 25.24 11.33
C PRO A 280 -15.08 24.20 11.98
#